data_8a4bcfabf88c57134ba2355df0292154
#
_entry.id   8a4bcfabf88c57134ba2355df0292154
#
_cell.length_a   1.000
_cell.length_b   1.000
_cell.length_c   1.000
_cell.angle_alpha   90.00
_cell.angle_beta   90.00
_cell.angle_gamma   90.00
#
_symmetry.space_group_name_H-M   'P 1'
#
loop_
_entity.id
_entity.type
_entity.pdbx_description
1 polymer ?
#
loop_
_entity_poly.entity_id
_entity_poly.type
_entity_poly.pdbx_seq_one_letter_code
_entity_poly.pdbx_strand_id
1 'polypeptide(L)'
;MRTLFLLLLFSVATVTADESQIVLKERPGKTQVIAKCAMCHSLDYITMHAMILDQAGWAKTVSKMINVMGAPIDNADKEIIIDYLAKNYGE
;
A
#
# COMPACT_ATOMS: atom_id res chain seq x y z
N MET A 1 -12.04 40.44 37.13
CA MET A 1 -12.10 40.02 36.47
C MET A 1 -11.35 39.42 36.00
N ARG A 2 -11.24 38.71 35.80
CA ARG A 2 -10.69 38.15 35.25
C ARG A 2 -10.97 37.67 34.20
N THR A 3 -10.53 37.44 33.65
CA THR A 3 -10.62 37.22 32.49
C THR A 3 -10.49 35.98 32.21
N LEU A 4 -11.28 35.42 31.82
CA LEU A 4 -11.24 34.33 31.42
C LEU A 4 -10.61 34.09 30.29
N PHE A 5 -9.71 33.47 30.14
CA PHE A 5 -9.11 33.27 29.12
C PHE A 5 -9.37 32.07 28.54
N LEU A 6 -10.06 32.03 27.66
CA LEU A 6 -10.35 31.02 27.03
C LEU A 6 -9.39 30.57 26.21
N LEU A 7 -8.79 29.64 26.49
CA LEU A 7 -7.99 29.12 25.68
C LEU A 7 -8.50 28.26 24.78
N LEU A 8 -8.71 28.63 23.73
CA LEU A 8 -9.09 27.82 22.78
C LEU A 8 -8.10 27.03 22.33
N LEU A 9 -8.02 25.95 22.71
CA LEU A 9 -7.20 25.11 22.17
C LEU A 9 -7.61 24.52 21.02
N PHE A 10 -7.23 24.83 19.93
CA PHE A 10 -7.45 24.24 18.78
C PHE A 10 -6.64 23.18 18.55
N SER A 11 -6.94 22.06 18.70
CA SER A 11 -6.27 20.96 18.26
C SER A 11 -6.55 20.76 16.88
N VAL A 12 -5.73 21.04 16.07
CA VAL A 12 -5.93 20.80 14.73
C VAL A 12 -5.52 19.46 14.42
N ALA A 13 -6.35 18.64 14.21
CA ALA A 13 -6.04 17.35 13.79
C ALA A 13 -5.72 17.44 12.34
N THR A 14 -4.58 17.30 11.97
CA THR A 14 -4.31 17.27 10.60
C THR A 14 -4.66 15.99 10.08
N VAL A 15 -5.52 15.92 9.28
CA VAL A 15 -5.86 14.77 8.62
C VAL A 15 -5.05 14.76 7.40
N THR A 16 -4.12 13.95 7.32
CA THR A 16 -3.42 13.84 6.12
C THR A 16 -4.02 12.69 5.42
N ALA A 17 -4.45 12.87 4.32
CA ALA A 17 -4.95 11.81 3.53
C ALA A 17 -3.77 11.22 2.88
N ASP A 18 -2.93 10.55 3.57
CA ASP A 18 -1.81 10.07 2.92
C ASP A 18 -1.88 8.60 2.83
N GLU A 19 -1.14 8.06 1.91
CA GLU A 19 -1.20 6.70 1.60
C GLU A 19 -0.68 5.84 2.69
N SER A 20 0.01 6.37 3.64
CA SER A 20 0.50 5.59 4.76
C SER A 20 -0.66 5.15 5.63
N GLN A 21 -1.86 5.68 5.35
CA GLN A 21 -3.03 5.26 6.10
C GLN A 21 -3.63 3.99 5.52
N ILE A 22 -3.20 3.54 4.37
CA ILE A 22 -3.72 2.33 3.79
C ILE A 22 -3.20 1.13 4.53
N VAL A 23 -4.11 0.32 5.03
CA VAL A 23 -3.75 -0.85 5.80
C VAL A 23 -4.02 -2.08 4.97
N LEU A 24 -2.99 -2.81 4.68
CA LEU A 24 -3.11 -4.05 3.92
C LEU A 24 -3.41 -5.23 4.86
N LYS A 25 -3.96 -6.29 4.30
CA LYS A 25 -4.30 -7.46 5.09
C LYS A 25 -3.06 -8.09 5.71
N GLU A 26 -3.22 -8.49 6.97
CA GLU A 26 -2.15 -9.09 7.69
C GLU A 26 -2.06 -10.56 7.33
N ARG A 27 -1.26 -10.88 6.34
CA ARG A 27 -1.06 -12.23 5.84
C ARG A 27 0.39 -12.36 5.41
N PRO A 28 0.89 -13.55 5.23
CA PRO A 28 2.28 -13.75 4.78
C PRO A 28 2.52 -13.00 3.47
N GLY A 29 3.59 -12.28 3.41
CA GLY A 29 3.97 -11.49 2.23
C GLY A 29 3.71 -10.01 2.38
N LYS A 30 2.95 -9.60 3.39
CA LYS A 30 2.63 -8.18 3.59
C LYS A 30 3.90 -7.33 3.73
N THR A 31 4.88 -7.82 4.46
CA THR A 31 6.11 -7.08 4.69
C THR A 31 6.83 -6.78 3.38
N GLN A 32 6.91 -7.78 2.50
CA GLN A 32 7.57 -7.61 1.23
C GLN A 32 6.81 -6.63 0.34
N VAL A 33 5.49 -6.71 0.36
CA VAL A 33 4.67 -5.81 -0.43
C VAL A 33 4.89 -4.36 0.02
N ILE A 34 4.84 -4.11 1.31
CA ILE A 34 5.05 -2.77 1.80
C ILE A 34 6.44 -2.28 1.47
N ALA A 35 7.44 -3.10 1.71
CA ALA A 35 8.83 -2.69 1.50
C ALA A 35 9.13 -2.39 0.04
N LYS A 36 8.54 -3.15 -0.88
CA LYS A 36 8.92 -3.02 -2.28
C LYS A 36 7.94 -2.21 -3.11
N CYS A 37 6.69 -2.19 -2.76
CA CYS A 37 5.70 -1.51 -3.57
C CYS A 37 5.50 -0.04 -3.20
N ALA A 38 5.70 0.30 -1.94
CA ALA A 38 5.52 1.68 -1.50
C ALA A 38 6.62 2.62 -1.97
N MET A 39 7.69 2.08 -2.53
CA MET A 39 8.83 2.89 -2.95
C MET A 39 8.54 3.80 -4.11
N CYS A 40 7.68 3.40 -5.00
CA CYS A 40 7.45 4.14 -6.24
C CYS A 40 6.11 4.84 -6.30
N HIS A 41 5.12 4.30 -5.68
CA HIS A 41 3.79 4.90 -5.71
C HIS A 41 2.98 4.41 -4.52
N SER A 42 1.79 4.91 -4.40
CA SER A 42 0.92 4.62 -3.29
C SER A 42 0.48 3.16 -3.28
N LEU A 43 0.30 2.61 -2.10
CA LEU A 43 -0.27 1.29 -1.94
C LEU A 43 -1.77 1.27 -2.31
N ASP A 44 -2.35 2.44 -2.53
CA ASP A 44 -3.72 2.57 -2.96
C ASP A 44 -3.98 1.80 -4.24
N TYR A 45 -2.97 1.66 -5.09
CA TYR A 45 -3.08 0.90 -6.32
C TYR A 45 -3.58 -0.51 -6.04
N ILE A 46 -3.15 -1.11 -4.94
CA ILE A 46 -3.52 -2.47 -4.60
C ILE A 46 -5.02 -2.55 -4.29
N THR A 47 -5.52 -1.66 -3.48
CA THR A 47 -6.92 -1.69 -3.12
C THR A 47 -7.82 -1.27 -4.28
N MET A 48 -7.33 -0.41 -5.15
CA MET A 48 -8.08 0.00 -6.32
C MET A 48 -8.26 -1.12 -7.33
N HIS A 49 -7.34 -2.06 -7.36
CA HIS A 49 -7.41 -3.17 -8.29
C HIS A 49 -7.83 -4.49 -7.62
N ALA A 50 -8.22 -4.41 -6.36
CA ALA A 50 -8.68 -5.59 -5.65
C ALA A 50 -9.91 -6.17 -6.35
N MET A 51 -9.94 -7.48 -6.46
CA MET A 51 -11.04 -8.20 -7.07
C MET A 51 -11.18 -7.97 -8.59
N ILE A 52 -10.27 -7.23 -9.19
CA ILE A 52 -10.27 -7.02 -10.63
C ILE A 52 -9.22 -7.88 -11.30
N LEU A 53 -8.07 -8.01 -10.67
CA LEU A 53 -6.99 -8.80 -11.25
C LEU A 53 -6.96 -10.19 -10.64
N ASP A 54 -6.85 -11.20 -11.48
CA ASP A 54 -6.63 -12.56 -11.01
C ASP A 54 -5.14 -12.79 -10.78
N GLN A 55 -4.74 -14.00 -10.49
CA GLN A 55 -3.32 -14.30 -10.25
C GLN A 55 -2.45 -13.92 -11.44
N ALA A 56 -2.90 -14.27 -12.65
CA ALA A 56 -2.12 -13.94 -13.85
C ALA A 56 -2.02 -12.42 -14.03
N GLY A 57 -3.08 -11.71 -13.73
CA GLY A 57 -3.07 -10.25 -13.81
C GLY A 57 -2.13 -9.62 -12.82
N TRP A 58 -2.11 -10.12 -11.57
CA TRP A 58 -1.18 -9.62 -10.58
C TRP A 58 0.26 -9.95 -10.96
N ALA A 59 0.50 -11.16 -11.48
CA ALA A 59 1.84 -11.56 -11.91
C ALA A 59 2.34 -10.65 -13.03
N LYS A 60 1.46 -10.32 -13.98
CA LYS A 60 1.83 -9.47 -15.07
C LYS A 60 2.11 -8.06 -14.59
N THR A 61 1.32 -7.57 -13.66
CA THR A 61 1.50 -6.24 -13.10
C THR A 61 2.82 -6.13 -12.35
N VAL A 62 3.14 -7.11 -11.52
CA VAL A 62 4.40 -7.10 -10.77
C VAL A 62 5.57 -7.21 -11.72
N SER A 63 5.47 -8.06 -12.75
CA SER A 63 6.54 -8.21 -13.74
C SER A 63 6.77 -6.89 -14.49
N LYS A 64 5.72 -6.16 -14.77
CA LYS A 64 5.86 -4.87 -15.43
C LYS A 64 6.58 -3.88 -14.53
N MET A 65 6.27 -3.87 -13.25
CA MET A 65 6.96 -2.98 -12.32
C MET A 65 8.44 -3.28 -12.28
N ILE A 66 8.81 -4.54 -12.35
CA ILE A 66 10.21 -4.94 -12.32
C ILE A 66 10.90 -4.65 -13.64
N ASN A 67 10.32 -5.11 -14.73
CA ASN A 67 10.98 -5.09 -16.04
C ASN A 67 10.88 -3.77 -16.78
N VAL A 68 9.82 -3.05 -16.57
CA VAL A 68 9.59 -1.79 -17.27
C VAL A 68 9.89 -0.60 -16.37
N MET A 69 9.43 -0.66 -15.14
CA MET A 69 9.57 0.47 -14.21
C MET A 69 10.82 0.38 -13.34
N GLY A 70 11.53 -0.72 -13.39
CA GLY A 70 12.79 -0.86 -12.67
C GLY A 70 12.68 -1.08 -11.18
N ALA A 71 11.57 -1.63 -10.70
CA ALA A 71 11.43 -1.88 -9.28
C ALA A 71 12.49 -2.88 -8.80
N PRO A 72 13.16 -2.59 -7.70
CA PRO A 72 14.24 -3.46 -7.22
C PRO A 72 13.69 -4.63 -6.40
N ILE A 73 13.10 -5.58 -7.08
CA ILE A 73 12.49 -6.74 -6.47
C ILE A 73 13.18 -7.99 -7.04
N ASP A 74 13.74 -8.80 -6.17
CA ASP A 74 14.39 -10.03 -6.62
C ASP A 74 13.36 -11.12 -6.84
N ASN A 75 13.78 -12.25 -7.39
CA ASN A 75 12.86 -13.32 -7.73
C ASN A 75 12.15 -13.91 -6.52
N ALA A 76 12.82 -14.02 -5.40
CA ALA A 76 12.22 -14.59 -4.22
C ALA A 76 11.10 -13.67 -3.71
N ASP A 77 11.35 -12.38 -3.67
CA ASP A 77 10.34 -11.42 -3.24
C ASP A 77 9.22 -11.30 -4.26
N LYS A 78 9.55 -11.44 -5.54
CA LYS A 78 8.55 -11.38 -6.60
C LYS A 78 7.48 -12.45 -6.39
N GLU A 79 7.90 -13.67 -6.08
CA GLU A 79 6.97 -14.77 -5.89
C GLU A 79 6.11 -14.53 -4.65
N ILE A 80 6.72 -14.06 -3.59
CA ILE A 80 6.00 -13.76 -2.35
C ILE A 80 4.97 -12.67 -2.58
N ILE A 81 5.35 -11.64 -3.30
CA ILE A 81 4.48 -10.51 -3.57
C ILE A 81 3.30 -10.92 -4.44
N ILE A 82 3.56 -11.67 -5.51
CA ILE A 82 2.50 -12.13 -6.39
C ILE A 82 1.52 -13.01 -5.61
N ASP A 83 2.04 -13.91 -4.80
CA ASP A 83 1.22 -14.81 -4.02
C ASP A 83 0.34 -14.02 -3.05
N TYR A 84 0.91 -13.06 -2.36
CA TYR A 84 0.17 -12.23 -1.42
C TYR A 84 -0.95 -11.47 -2.14
N LEU A 85 -0.64 -10.85 -3.26
CA LEU A 85 -1.63 -10.06 -3.99
C LEU A 85 -2.73 -10.93 -4.56
N ALA A 86 -2.39 -12.07 -5.12
CA ALA A 86 -3.37 -12.96 -5.70
C ALA A 86 -4.31 -13.54 -4.65
N LYS A 87 -3.77 -13.91 -3.50
CA LYS A 87 -4.59 -14.52 -2.46
C LYS A 87 -5.46 -13.55 -1.70
N ASN A 88 -4.99 -12.33 -1.52
CA ASN A 88 -5.67 -11.38 -0.65
C ASN A 88 -6.43 -10.28 -1.41
N TYR A 89 -6.03 -10.02 -2.64
CA TYR A 89 -6.63 -8.96 -3.45
C TYR A 89 -6.96 -9.43 -4.86
N GLY A 90 -6.89 -10.72 -5.11
CA GLY A 90 -7.24 -11.29 -6.40
C GLY A 90 -8.73 -11.47 -6.54
N GLU A 91 -9.12 -11.77 -7.76
CA GLU A 91 -10.48 -12.02 -8.08
C GLU A 91 -10.96 -13.34 -7.54
#